data_5c86baeaf27f4a68c034d2490d59180c
#
_entry.id   5c86baeaf27f4a68c034d2490d59180c
#
_cell.length_a   1.000
_cell.length_b   1.000
_cell.length_c   1.000
_cell.angle_alpha   90.00
_cell.angle_beta   90.00
_cell.angle_gamma   90.00
#
_symmetry.space_group_name_H-M   'P 1'
#
loop_
_entity.id
_entity.type
_entity.pdbx_description
1 polymer ?
#
loop_
_entity_poly.entity_id
_entity_poly.type
_entity_poly.pdbx_seq_one_letter_code
_entity_poly.pdbx_strand_id
1 'polypeptide(L)'
;YERSQRNTDRYRALQAEGYNKQQIDSVFNTPVRMRVFSWNNPIDTIMSPMDSIKYYYWFLRSGLMAMEPHTGYVKAYVGGPDYRYFKYDQVKYAARQVGSTFKPFVYTMAMQEKGYKPCSEIPKIQPSIELWDGSIWAPANANKDKIGEMVTLKWALANSDNWISAHLMKEISPQSVIDLARKMGVTSPIDPVPSLCLGTAEITLCEMVGAFNTYPSQGVYVEPIFVSRIEDKYGNVLENFVPNRTQAMNEETAYTMLRTMQGVVEGGTSVRLQYRYNLRNPIAGKTGTTQNHSDGWFIGMTPYLTAGVWTGAEFRSIHFRSITYGQGAHMALPIWALFMQKVYDDPTINMPKDDFPKPMSGYDVNFDCSQENLNKWIEEF
;
A
#
# COMPACT_ATOMS: atom_id res chain seq x y z
N TYR A 1 12.74 22.84 9.16
CA TYR A 1 13.98 23.12 8.39
C TYR A 1 15.23 23.01 9.26
N GLU A 2 15.25 23.55 10.48
CA GLU A 2 16.44 23.50 11.38
C GLU A 2 16.89 22.05 11.68
N ARG A 3 15.94 21.12 11.89
CA ARG A 3 16.28 19.69 12.08
C ARG A 3 16.98 19.13 10.85
N SER A 4 16.52 19.49 9.67
CA SER A 4 17.11 19.00 8.40
C SER A 4 18.47 19.63 8.15
N GLN A 5 18.63 20.92 8.48
CA GLN A 5 19.94 21.60 8.45
C GLN A 5 20.97 20.84 9.29
N ARG A 6 20.63 20.49 10.53
CA ARG A 6 21.52 19.75 11.45
C ARG A 6 21.87 18.35 10.97
N ASN A 7 21.00 17.73 10.16
CA ASN A 7 21.22 16.39 9.63
C ASN A 7 22.07 16.35 8.35
N THR A 8 22.43 17.52 7.79
CA THR A 8 23.28 17.58 6.58
C THR A 8 24.76 17.29 6.90
N ASP A 9 25.45 16.66 5.96
CA ASP A 9 26.90 16.45 6.07
C ASP A 9 27.66 17.78 6.18
N ARG A 10 27.19 18.84 5.48
CA ARG A 10 27.75 20.20 5.58
C ARG A 10 27.67 20.73 7.02
N TYR A 11 26.55 20.57 7.71
CA TYR A 11 26.42 21.03 9.10
C TYR A 11 27.41 20.30 10.00
N ARG A 12 27.51 18.97 9.86
CA ARG A 12 28.42 18.13 10.65
C ARG A 12 29.90 18.49 10.39
N ALA A 13 30.26 18.73 9.13
CA ALA A 13 31.61 19.14 8.77
C ALA A 13 31.97 20.49 9.42
N LEU A 14 31.13 21.51 9.28
CA LEU A 14 31.37 22.84 9.89
C LEU A 14 31.45 22.75 11.42
N GLN A 15 30.62 21.90 12.04
CA GLN A 15 30.67 21.67 13.48
C GLN A 15 31.98 21.02 13.91
N ALA A 16 32.49 20.06 13.14
CA ALA A 16 33.77 19.39 13.38
C ALA A 16 34.97 20.35 13.18
N GLU A 17 34.84 21.36 12.31
CA GLU A 17 35.81 22.44 12.10
C GLU A 17 35.74 23.50 13.20
N GLY A 18 34.84 23.39 14.19
CA GLY A 18 34.74 24.30 15.34
C GLY A 18 33.87 25.53 15.12
N TYR A 19 33.08 25.58 14.03
CA TYR A 19 32.15 26.67 13.80
C TYR A 19 31.04 26.71 14.86
N ASN A 20 30.73 27.87 15.40
CA ASN A 20 29.59 28.06 16.29
C ASN A 20 28.26 28.15 15.47
N LYS A 21 27.13 28.10 16.19
CA LYS A 21 25.80 28.14 15.54
C LYS A 21 25.59 29.33 14.64
N GLN A 22 25.99 30.51 15.05
CA GLN A 22 25.81 31.75 14.27
C GLN A 22 26.63 31.73 12.97
N GLN A 23 27.85 31.19 13.03
CA GLN A 23 28.71 31.04 11.85
C GLN A 23 28.12 30.00 10.88
N ILE A 24 27.63 28.85 11.40
CA ILE A 24 26.97 27.86 10.59
C ILE A 24 25.71 28.42 9.93
N ASP A 25 24.87 29.14 10.67
CA ASP A 25 23.66 29.75 10.13
C ASP A 25 24.00 30.80 9.05
N SER A 26 25.10 31.56 9.19
CA SER A 26 25.60 32.47 8.17
C SER A 26 25.98 31.71 6.88
N VAL A 27 26.73 30.61 7.00
CA VAL A 27 27.12 29.75 5.85
C VAL A 27 25.88 29.22 5.16
N PHE A 28 24.88 28.73 5.93
CA PHE A 28 23.66 28.19 5.36
C PHE A 28 22.75 29.19 4.68
N ASN A 29 22.86 30.47 5.02
CA ASN A 29 22.10 31.55 4.39
C ASN A 29 22.88 32.30 3.27
N THR A 30 24.16 31.96 3.04
CA THR A 30 24.94 32.55 1.98
C THR A 30 24.72 31.82 0.66
N PRO A 31 24.28 32.51 -0.43
CA PRO A 31 24.08 31.88 -1.73
C PRO A 31 25.40 31.36 -2.32
N VAL A 32 25.37 30.16 -2.85
CA VAL A 32 26.48 29.48 -3.53
C VAL A 32 26.00 28.79 -4.81
N ARG A 33 26.90 28.61 -5.76
CA ARG A 33 26.58 27.77 -6.95
C ARG A 33 26.37 26.32 -6.53
N MET A 34 25.28 25.74 -7.01
CA MET A 34 24.98 24.35 -6.77
C MET A 34 24.17 23.76 -7.92
N ARG A 35 24.25 22.44 -8.05
CA ARG A 35 23.44 21.67 -8.97
C ARG A 35 22.33 20.97 -8.21
N VAL A 36 21.06 21.20 -8.58
CA VAL A 36 19.89 20.68 -7.90
C VAL A 36 19.06 19.81 -8.83
N PHE A 37 18.27 18.91 -8.25
CA PHE A 37 17.34 18.05 -8.99
C PHE A 37 16.24 18.87 -9.68
N SER A 38 15.89 18.46 -10.87
CA SER A 38 14.65 18.84 -11.56
C SER A 38 14.17 17.64 -12.37
N TRP A 39 12.85 17.53 -12.61
CA TRP A 39 12.24 16.39 -13.29
C TRP A 39 12.77 16.15 -14.73
N ASN A 40 13.09 17.20 -15.45
CA ASN A 40 13.60 17.06 -16.81
C ASN A 40 15.11 16.80 -16.85
N ASN A 41 15.88 17.64 -16.16
CA ASN A 41 17.33 17.49 -16.01
C ASN A 41 17.78 18.31 -14.79
N PRO A 42 18.85 17.90 -14.10
CA PRO A 42 19.43 18.72 -13.05
C PRO A 42 19.78 20.12 -13.54
N ILE A 43 19.51 21.13 -12.73
CA ILE A 43 19.78 22.54 -13.07
C ILE A 43 20.90 23.10 -12.22
N ASP A 44 21.77 23.90 -12.85
CA ASP A 44 22.79 24.68 -12.15
C ASP A 44 22.16 26.02 -11.74
N THR A 45 22.26 26.37 -10.46
CA THR A 45 21.62 27.56 -9.89
C THR A 45 22.46 28.18 -8.79
N ILE A 46 22.10 29.40 -8.37
CA ILE A 46 22.67 30.07 -7.20
C ILE A 46 21.56 30.17 -6.16
N MET A 47 21.73 29.46 -5.05
CA MET A 47 20.82 29.53 -3.89
C MET A 47 21.58 29.24 -2.60
N SER A 48 21.03 29.63 -1.46
CA SER A 48 21.62 29.27 -0.18
C SER A 48 21.43 27.79 0.12
N PRO A 49 22.32 27.15 0.91
CA PRO A 49 22.10 25.80 1.40
C PRO A 49 20.75 25.61 2.12
N MET A 50 20.28 26.60 2.84
CA MET A 50 18.97 26.61 3.48
C MET A 50 17.84 26.59 2.45
N ASP A 51 17.94 27.38 1.40
CA ASP A 51 16.92 27.40 0.34
C ASP A 51 16.92 26.09 -0.47
N SER A 52 18.09 25.45 -0.62
CA SER A 52 18.14 24.11 -1.23
C SER A 52 17.38 23.06 -0.40
N ILE A 53 17.48 23.11 0.94
CA ILE A 53 16.69 22.25 1.83
C ILE A 53 15.19 22.48 1.61
N LYS A 54 14.76 23.74 1.58
CA LYS A 54 13.35 24.09 1.31
C LYS A 54 12.90 23.63 -0.06
N TYR A 55 13.75 23.81 -1.09
CA TYR A 55 13.51 23.38 -2.46
C TYR A 55 13.23 21.89 -2.56
N TYR A 56 14.02 21.03 -1.89
CA TYR A 56 13.82 19.58 -1.90
C TYR A 56 12.54 19.13 -1.19
N TYR A 57 11.94 19.92 -0.33
CA TYR A 57 10.65 19.61 0.29
C TYR A 57 9.44 19.72 -0.64
N TRP A 58 9.59 20.42 -1.77
CA TRP A 58 8.55 20.51 -2.79
C TRP A 58 8.41 19.26 -3.65
N PHE A 59 9.37 18.35 -3.59
CA PHE A 59 9.31 17.11 -4.36
C PHE A 59 8.68 16.00 -3.55
N LEU A 60 7.65 15.37 -4.12
CA LEU A 60 7.12 14.14 -3.56
C LEU A 60 8.16 13.02 -3.69
N ARG A 61 8.16 12.14 -2.71
CA ARG A 61 8.89 10.88 -2.73
C ARG A 61 7.96 9.80 -3.24
N SER A 62 8.51 8.79 -3.90
CA SER A 62 7.76 7.61 -4.31
C SER A 62 8.67 6.40 -4.27
N GLY A 63 8.11 5.26 -3.88
CA GLY A 63 8.74 3.96 -3.98
C GLY A 63 7.85 3.01 -4.80
N LEU A 64 8.47 2.10 -5.52
CA LEU A 64 7.79 1.01 -6.25
C LEU A 64 8.53 -0.29 -6.03
N MET A 65 7.79 -1.35 -5.75
CA MET A 65 8.30 -2.71 -5.74
C MET A 65 7.31 -3.64 -6.44
N ALA A 66 7.83 -4.57 -7.24
CA ALA A 66 7.05 -5.63 -7.87
C ALA A 66 7.74 -6.98 -7.67
N MET A 67 6.95 -8.03 -7.38
CA MET A 67 7.46 -9.39 -7.16
C MET A 67 6.55 -10.46 -7.77
N GLU A 68 7.13 -11.59 -8.11
CA GLU A 68 6.40 -12.77 -8.57
C GLU A 68 5.74 -13.50 -7.40
N PRO A 69 4.45 -13.87 -7.51
CA PRO A 69 3.72 -14.50 -6.41
C PRO A 69 4.35 -15.79 -5.88
N HIS A 70 4.67 -16.73 -6.76
CA HIS A 70 5.07 -18.07 -6.34
C HIS A 70 6.56 -18.22 -6.03
N THR A 71 7.41 -17.39 -6.61
CA THR A 71 8.87 -17.46 -6.43
C THR A 71 9.39 -16.51 -5.36
N GLY A 72 8.65 -15.42 -5.09
CA GLY A 72 9.13 -14.34 -4.23
C GLY A 72 10.17 -13.42 -4.91
N TYR A 73 10.52 -13.67 -6.16
CA TYR A 73 11.54 -12.87 -6.85
C TYR A 73 11.08 -11.45 -7.09
N VAL A 74 11.85 -10.50 -6.59
CA VAL A 74 11.64 -9.08 -6.85
C VAL A 74 12.06 -8.76 -8.27
N LYS A 75 11.11 -8.34 -9.11
CA LYS A 75 11.30 -8.06 -10.54
C LYS A 75 11.54 -6.60 -10.84
N ALA A 76 11.01 -5.71 -10.00
CA ALA A 76 11.26 -4.27 -10.11
C ALA A 76 11.37 -3.65 -8.71
N TYR A 77 12.28 -2.71 -8.58
CA TYR A 77 12.54 -2.01 -7.33
C TYR A 77 13.01 -0.59 -7.60
N VAL A 78 12.26 0.39 -7.10
CA VAL A 78 12.61 1.80 -7.21
C VAL A 78 12.47 2.43 -5.83
N GLY A 79 13.59 2.68 -5.16
CA GLY A 79 13.62 3.22 -3.80
C GLY A 79 13.34 4.73 -3.70
N GLY A 80 13.38 5.45 -4.82
CA GLY A 80 13.13 6.89 -4.86
C GLY A 80 13.23 7.48 -6.27
N PRO A 81 12.89 8.76 -6.47
CA PRO A 81 12.86 9.38 -7.80
C PRO A 81 14.20 9.42 -8.53
N ASP A 82 15.28 9.70 -7.82
CA ASP A 82 16.66 9.72 -8.34
C ASP A 82 17.65 9.56 -7.19
N TYR A 83 18.39 8.45 -7.17
CA TYR A 83 19.34 8.10 -6.10
C TYR A 83 20.42 9.16 -5.86
N ARG A 84 20.82 9.92 -6.87
CA ARG A 84 21.84 10.98 -6.74
C ARG A 84 21.41 12.08 -5.77
N TYR A 85 20.09 12.35 -5.68
CA TYR A 85 19.51 13.43 -4.91
C TYR A 85 18.64 12.93 -3.75
N PHE A 86 18.02 11.76 -3.88
CA PHE A 86 17.07 11.15 -2.93
C PHE A 86 17.56 9.77 -2.53
N LYS A 87 18.54 9.74 -1.61
CA LYS A 87 19.24 8.50 -1.23
C LYS A 87 18.44 7.61 -0.29
N TYR A 88 17.46 8.18 0.43
CA TYR A 88 16.67 7.41 1.38
C TYR A 88 15.69 6.50 0.66
N ASP A 89 15.78 5.21 0.92
CA ASP A 89 14.97 4.20 0.28
C ASP A 89 13.56 4.16 0.88
N GLN A 90 12.58 4.44 0.03
CA GLN A 90 11.16 4.49 0.39
C GLN A 90 10.48 3.12 0.37
N VAL A 91 11.14 2.07 -0.12
CA VAL A 91 10.57 0.73 -0.21
C VAL A 91 10.84 -0.09 1.04
N LYS A 92 12.10 -0.15 1.46
CA LYS A 92 12.55 -1.07 2.53
C LYS A 92 12.68 -0.39 3.90
N TYR A 93 13.01 0.91 3.93
CA TYR A 93 13.32 1.59 5.20
C TYR A 93 12.29 2.63 5.63
N ALA A 94 11.46 3.11 4.72
CA ALA A 94 10.42 4.08 5.06
C ALA A 94 9.15 3.36 5.54
N ALA A 95 8.98 3.22 6.85
CA ALA A 95 7.69 2.84 7.41
C ALA A 95 6.74 4.04 7.34
N ARG A 96 5.59 3.86 6.69
CA ARG A 96 4.59 4.90 6.43
C ARG A 96 3.21 4.40 6.79
N GLN A 97 2.34 5.29 7.23
CA GLN A 97 0.97 4.94 7.55
C GLN A 97 0.24 4.37 6.33
N VAL A 98 -0.26 3.14 6.45
CA VAL A 98 -0.78 2.38 5.30
C VAL A 98 -2.20 2.75 4.89
N GLY A 99 -2.96 3.39 5.78
CA GLY A 99 -4.34 3.77 5.51
C GLY A 99 -5.19 2.58 5.07
N SER A 100 -6.11 2.82 4.17
CA SER A 100 -7.08 1.79 3.71
C SER A 100 -6.47 0.56 3.02
N THR A 101 -5.15 0.50 2.76
CA THR A 101 -4.52 -0.75 2.32
C THR A 101 -4.45 -1.80 3.43
N PHE A 102 -4.73 -1.42 4.68
CA PHE A 102 -4.84 -2.39 5.78
C PHE A 102 -6.19 -3.12 5.82
N LYS A 103 -7.24 -2.60 5.18
CA LYS A 103 -8.59 -3.20 5.21
C LYS A 103 -8.65 -4.66 4.74
N PRO A 104 -7.93 -5.11 3.70
CA PRO A 104 -7.95 -6.52 3.31
C PRO A 104 -7.59 -7.49 4.45
N PHE A 105 -6.69 -7.14 5.37
CA PHE A 105 -6.38 -7.97 6.54
C PHE A 105 -7.60 -8.14 7.47
N VAL A 106 -8.32 -7.04 7.71
CA VAL A 106 -9.54 -7.03 8.54
C VAL A 106 -10.64 -7.88 7.89
N TYR A 107 -10.86 -7.72 6.58
CA TYR A 107 -11.86 -8.49 5.84
C TYR A 107 -11.49 -9.97 5.77
N THR A 108 -10.22 -10.30 5.59
CA THR A 108 -9.73 -11.69 5.63
C THR A 108 -10.04 -12.33 6.98
N MET A 109 -9.76 -11.65 8.10
CA MET A 109 -10.05 -12.18 9.43
C MET A 109 -11.56 -12.32 9.68
N ALA A 110 -12.37 -11.35 9.23
CA ALA A 110 -13.82 -11.46 9.32
C ALA A 110 -14.37 -12.68 8.54
N MET A 111 -13.81 -12.97 7.35
CA MET A 111 -14.15 -14.16 6.59
C MET A 111 -13.73 -15.44 7.31
N GLN A 112 -12.54 -15.50 7.89
CA GLN A 112 -12.01 -16.69 8.57
C GLN A 112 -12.69 -16.98 9.92
N GLU A 113 -12.86 -15.96 10.77
CA GLU A 113 -13.37 -16.14 12.14
C GLU A 113 -14.90 -16.10 12.23
N LYS A 114 -15.55 -15.29 11.37
CA LYS A 114 -17.00 -15.06 11.44
C LYS A 114 -17.78 -15.62 10.26
N GLY A 115 -17.09 -16.23 9.28
CA GLY A 115 -17.73 -16.85 8.12
C GLY A 115 -18.36 -15.85 7.15
N TYR A 116 -17.99 -14.57 7.22
CA TYR A 116 -18.45 -13.57 6.28
C TYR A 116 -18.10 -13.94 4.84
N LYS A 117 -19.02 -13.67 3.92
CA LYS A 117 -18.84 -13.87 2.48
C LYS A 117 -18.90 -12.53 1.75
N PRO A 118 -18.44 -12.41 0.50
CA PRO A 118 -18.49 -11.15 -0.25
C PRO A 118 -19.87 -10.50 -0.34
N CYS A 119 -20.93 -11.32 -0.39
CA CYS A 119 -22.32 -10.86 -0.45
C CYS A 119 -23.00 -10.73 0.93
N SER A 120 -22.30 -11.05 2.03
CA SER A 120 -22.85 -10.78 3.37
C SER A 120 -23.16 -9.30 3.55
N GLU A 121 -24.37 -8.99 4.03
CA GLU A 121 -24.87 -7.65 4.17
C GLU A 121 -24.70 -7.12 5.60
N ILE A 122 -24.26 -5.89 5.72
CA ILE A 122 -24.07 -5.17 6.99
C ILE A 122 -24.75 -3.81 6.85
N PRO A 123 -25.49 -3.34 7.88
CA PRO A 123 -26.09 -1.99 7.84
C PRO A 123 -25.00 -0.92 7.86
N LYS A 124 -25.03 0.00 6.90
CA LYS A 124 -24.09 1.11 6.82
C LYS A 124 -24.49 2.22 7.80
N ILE A 125 -24.27 1.97 9.07
CA ILE A 125 -24.44 2.92 10.17
C ILE A 125 -23.09 3.18 10.84
N GLN A 126 -22.91 4.36 11.46
CA GLN A 126 -21.69 4.69 12.16
C GLN A 126 -21.53 3.80 13.40
N PRO A 127 -20.52 2.93 13.47
CA PRO A 127 -20.27 2.14 14.66
C PRO A 127 -19.60 2.99 15.73
N SER A 128 -19.86 2.64 16.99
CA SER A 128 -19.16 3.14 18.17
C SER A 128 -18.46 1.98 18.86
N ILE A 129 -17.20 2.19 19.25
CA ILE A 129 -16.37 1.22 19.97
C ILE A 129 -15.89 1.89 21.23
N GLU A 130 -16.18 1.29 22.38
CA GLU A 130 -15.65 1.72 23.67
C GLU A 130 -14.18 1.30 23.78
N LEU A 131 -13.32 2.25 24.13
CA LEU A 131 -11.89 2.03 24.31
C LEU A 131 -11.59 1.66 25.77
N TRP A 132 -10.37 1.18 26.02
CA TRP A 132 -9.91 0.74 27.35
C TRP A 132 -9.96 1.84 28.43
N ASP A 133 -9.89 3.12 28.03
CA ASP A 133 -9.99 4.28 28.92
C ASP A 133 -11.44 4.79 29.14
N GLY A 134 -12.45 4.05 28.63
CA GLY A 134 -13.85 4.41 28.67
C GLY A 134 -14.29 5.45 27.64
N SER A 135 -13.39 5.96 26.81
CA SER A 135 -13.77 6.85 25.71
C SER A 135 -14.42 6.07 24.56
N ILE A 136 -15.26 6.75 23.79
CA ILE A 136 -15.95 6.16 22.64
C ILE A 136 -15.26 6.59 21.35
N TRP A 137 -14.78 5.64 20.58
CA TRP A 137 -14.26 5.87 19.25
C TRP A 137 -15.34 5.60 18.19
N ALA A 138 -15.62 6.60 17.36
CA ALA A 138 -16.53 6.51 16.23
C ALA A 138 -15.86 7.12 14.99
N PRO A 139 -15.52 6.30 13.97
CA PRO A 139 -14.77 6.79 12.82
C PRO A 139 -15.62 7.67 11.91
N ALA A 140 -15.01 8.69 11.31
CA ALA A 140 -15.60 9.40 10.20
C ALA A 140 -15.58 8.55 8.91
N ASN A 141 -16.56 8.76 8.05
CA ASN A 141 -16.64 8.12 6.74
C ASN A 141 -16.71 9.17 5.63
N ALA A 142 -15.80 9.06 4.64
CA ALA A 142 -15.78 9.97 3.50
C ALA A 142 -16.92 9.68 2.51
N ASN A 143 -17.28 8.39 2.33
CA ASN A 143 -18.39 7.98 1.48
C ASN A 143 -19.71 8.15 2.21
N LYS A 144 -20.60 8.99 1.68
CA LYS A 144 -21.92 9.26 2.23
C LYS A 144 -23.06 8.49 1.52
N ASP A 145 -22.74 7.73 0.47
CA ASP A 145 -23.74 6.94 -0.25
C ASP A 145 -24.26 5.80 0.62
N LYS A 146 -25.52 5.45 0.47
CA LYS A 146 -26.18 4.30 1.15
C LYS A 146 -26.14 4.33 2.68
N ILE A 147 -26.09 5.51 3.30
CA ILE A 147 -26.19 5.61 4.77
C ILE A 147 -27.57 5.10 5.22
N GLY A 148 -27.55 4.15 6.18
CA GLY A 148 -28.77 3.51 6.70
C GLY A 148 -29.23 2.29 5.90
N GLU A 149 -28.64 2.02 4.73
CA GLU A 149 -28.95 0.85 3.91
C GLU A 149 -28.08 -0.37 4.28
N MET A 150 -28.54 -1.56 3.93
CA MET A 150 -27.73 -2.77 3.93
C MET A 150 -26.75 -2.72 2.75
N VAL A 151 -25.49 -3.02 3.01
CA VAL A 151 -24.45 -3.04 1.97
C VAL A 151 -23.64 -4.33 2.07
N THR A 152 -23.28 -4.90 0.92
CA THR A 152 -22.45 -6.10 0.88
C THR A 152 -21.00 -5.81 1.24
N LEU A 153 -20.28 -6.81 1.75
CA LEU A 153 -18.83 -6.68 2.01
C LEU A 153 -18.06 -6.31 0.74
N LYS A 154 -18.41 -6.90 -0.41
CA LYS A 154 -17.81 -6.58 -1.71
C LYS A 154 -17.96 -5.10 -2.03
N TRP A 155 -19.16 -4.54 -1.89
CA TRP A 155 -19.40 -3.11 -2.10
C TRP A 155 -18.60 -2.24 -1.12
N ALA A 156 -18.58 -2.62 0.16
CA ALA A 156 -17.91 -1.85 1.21
C ALA A 156 -16.38 -1.79 0.99
N LEU A 157 -15.75 -2.91 0.63
CA LEU A 157 -14.32 -2.93 0.30
C LEU A 157 -14.02 -2.15 -0.98
N ALA A 158 -14.86 -2.29 -2.02
CA ALA A 158 -14.74 -1.57 -3.29
C ALA A 158 -14.76 -0.05 -3.10
N ASN A 159 -15.66 0.44 -2.24
CA ASN A 159 -15.80 1.86 -1.90
C ASN A 159 -14.92 2.30 -0.72
N SER A 160 -14.12 1.38 -0.19
CA SER A 160 -13.21 1.65 0.94
C SER A 160 -13.95 2.23 2.16
N ASP A 161 -15.13 1.70 2.47
CA ASP A 161 -16.00 2.18 3.55
C ASP A 161 -15.35 2.01 4.93
N ASN A 162 -15.34 3.09 5.74
CA ASN A 162 -14.73 3.08 7.06
C ASN A 162 -15.65 2.47 8.11
N TRP A 163 -16.96 2.69 7.99
CA TRP A 163 -17.92 2.23 8.97
C TRP A 163 -18.04 0.71 8.95
N ILE A 164 -18.10 0.11 7.76
CA ILE A 164 -18.12 -1.35 7.63
C ILE A 164 -16.82 -1.95 8.16
N SER A 165 -15.67 -1.35 7.84
CA SER A 165 -14.37 -1.83 8.35
C SER A 165 -14.30 -1.77 9.89
N ALA A 166 -14.86 -0.72 10.50
CA ALA A 166 -14.92 -0.59 11.96
C ALA A 166 -15.98 -1.52 12.58
N HIS A 167 -17.08 -1.79 11.86
CA HIS A 167 -18.06 -2.79 12.28
C HIS A 167 -17.39 -4.18 12.34
N LEU A 168 -16.69 -4.59 11.29
CA LEU A 168 -15.94 -5.85 11.31
C LEU A 168 -14.92 -5.90 12.45
N MET A 169 -14.15 -4.82 12.67
CA MET A 169 -13.17 -4.75 13.75
C MET A 169 -13.81 -4.85 15.15
N LYS A 170 -15.07 -4.44 15.31
CA LYS A 170 -15.82 -4.59 16.57
C LYS A 170 -16.12 -6.08 16.87
N GLU A 171 -16.28 -6.89 15.85
CA GLU A 171 -16.62 -8.32 15.96
C GLU A 171 -15.40 -9.23 16.05
N ILE A 172 -14.25 -8.74 15.56
CA ILE A 172 -12.97 -9.46 15.60
C ILE A 172 -11.98 -8.72 16.51
N SER A 173 -10.96 -9.42 16.98
CA SER A 173 -9.92 -8.80 17.81
C SER A 173 -8.90 -8.06 16.93
N PRO A 174 -8.44 -6.84 17.29
CA PRO A 174 -7.27 -6.23 16.67
C PRO A 174 -6.05 -7.14 16.70
N GLN A 175 -5.88 -7.93 17.75
CA GLN A 175 -4.75 -8.87 17.88
C GLN A 175 -4.82 -9.98 16.81
N SER A 176 -6.00 -10.56 16.55
CA SER A 176 -6.14 -11.57 15.48
C SER A 176 -5.73 -11.04 14.11
N VAL A 177 -6.07 -9.76 13.83
CA VAL A 177 -5.66 -9.12 12.56
C VAL A 177 -4.14 -8.90 12.51
N ILE A 178 -3.52 -8.55 13.65
CA ILE A 178 -2.05 -8.43 13.75
C ILE A 178 -1.39 -9.79 13.53
N ASP A 179 -1.91 -10.85 14.14
CA ASP A 179 -1.38 -12.20 14.01
C ASP A 179 -1.45 -12.69 12.56
N LEU A 180 -2.53 -12.37 11.84
CA LEU A 180 -2.61 -12.60 10.40
C LEU A 180 -1.54 -11.80 9.65
N ALA A 181 -1.41 -10.49 9.92
CA ALA A 181 -0.41 -9.65 9.29
C ALA A 181 1.01 -10.18 9.52
N ARG A 182 1.31 -10.72 10.73
CA ARG A 182 2.59 -11.37 11.03
C ARG A 182 2.81 -12.63 10.18
N LYS A 183 1.80 -13.47 10.02
CA LYS A 183 1.86 -14.65 9.12
C LYS A 183 2.06 -14.25 7.66
N MET A 184 1.57 -13.07 7.27
CA MET A 184 1.76 -12.48 5.94
C MET A 184 3.07 -11.66 5.82
N GLY A 185 4.00 -11.78 6.79
CA GLY A 185 5.36 -11.24 6.71
C GLY A 185 5.53 -9.80 7.19
N VAL A 186 4.52 -9.18 7.80
CA VAL A 186 4.67 -7.84 8.39
C VAL A 186 5.44 -7.96 9.71
N THR A 187 6.56 -7.26 9.83
CA THR A 187 7.42 -7.22 11.03
C THR A 187 7.39 -5.88 11.74
N SER A 188 7.00 -4.80 11.02
CA SER A 188 6.84 -3.45 11.59
C SER A 188 5.95 -3.45 12.85
N PRO A 189 6.22 -2.64 13.86
CA PRO A 189 5.39 -2.54 15.07
C PRO A 189 3.94 -2.15 14.73
N ILE A 190 2.98 -2.85 15.34
CA ILE A 190 1.54 -2.57 15.15
C ILE A 190 0.88 -2.58 16.53
N ASP A 191 0.19 -1.49 16.86
CA ASP A 191 -0.57 -1.37 18.10
C ASP A 191 -1.95 -2.05 17.97
N PRO A 192 -2.38 -2.86 18.97
CA PRO A 192 -3.66 -3.56 18.93
C PRO A 192 -4.84 -2.63 19.31
N VAL A 193 -5.12 -1.66 18.47
CA VAL A 193 -6.18 -0.67 18.67
C VAL A 193 -7.28 -0.79 17.62
N PRO A 194 -8.55 -0.50 17.93
CA PRO A 194 -9.66 -0.59 16.97
C PRO A 194 -9.45 0.24 15.69
N SER A 195 -8.80 1.41 15.79
CA SER A 195 -8.50 2.26 14.64
C SER A 195 -7.54 1.63 13.61
N LEU A 196 -6.93 0.48 13.95
CA LEU A 196 -6.13 -0.31 13.04
C LEU A 196 -6.90 -0.71 11.76
N CYS A 197 -8.23 -0.89 11.85
CA CYS A 197 -9.07 -1.15 10.67
C CYS A 197 -9.03 -0.03 9.61
N LEU A 198 -8.59 1.16 9.96
CA LEU A 198 -8.37 2.28 9.06
C LEU A 198 -6.91 2.44 8.61
N GLY A 199 -6.03 1.53 9.08
CA GLY A 199 -4.61 1.51 8.73
C GLY A 199 -3.79 2.59 9.41
N THR A 200 -3.92 2.71 10.73
CA THR A 200 -3.11 3.61 11.55
C THR A 200 -1.66 3.14 11.70
N ALA A 201 -1.37 1.87 11.43
CA ALA A 201 -0.02 1.30 11.49
C ALA A 201 0.92 1.92 10.44
N GLU A 202 2.19 2.04 10.78
CA GLU A 202 3.27 2.43 9.88
C GLU A 202 4.05 1.17 9.46
N ILE A 203 3.98 0.84 8.16
CA ILE A 203 4.55 -0.38 7.58
C ILE A 203 5.34 0.01 6.33
N THR A 204 6.39 -0.72 6.01
CA THR A 204 7.18 -0.48 4.80
C THR A 204 6.44 -0.96 3.53
N LEU A 205 6.76 -0.36 2.38
CA LEU A 205 6.19 -0.80 1.11
C LEU A 205 6.59 -2.25 0.79
N CYS A 206 7.81 -2.64 1.13
CA CYS A 206 8.31 -4.01 0.95
C CYS A 206 7.44 -5.03 1.70
N GLU A 207 7.15 -4.77 2.98
CA GLU A 207 6.30 -5.64 3.80
C GLU A 207 4.87 -5.69 3.25
N MET A 208 4.30 -4.55 2.85
CA MET A 208 2.95 -4.49 2.30
C MET A 208 2.82 -5.23 0.96
N VAL A 209 3.81 -5.12 0.07
CA VAL A 209 3.82 -5.89 -1.19
C VAL A 209 3.96 -7.38 -0.92
N GLY A 210 4.87 -7.78 -0.01
CA GLY A 210 5.04 -9.17 0.41
C GLY A 210 3.76 -9.75 1.03
N ALA A 211 3.10 -8.98 1.90
CA ALA A 211 1.84 -9.40 2.52
C ALA A 211 0.71 -9.56 1.49
N PHE A 212 0.53 -8.60 0.58
CA PHE A 212 -0.47 -8.71 -0.49
C PHE A 212 -0.19 -9.85 -1.44
N ASN A 213 1.09 -10.18 -1.65
CA ASN A 213 1.51 -11.31 -2.48
C ASN A 213 1.00 -12.66 -1.96
N THR A 214 0.63 -12.76 -0.69
CA THR A 214 0.02 -13.97 -0.11
C THR A 214 -1.29 -14.36 -0.81
N TYR A 215 -2.07 -13.39 -1.29
CA TYR A 215 -3.33 -13.67 -1.95
C TYR A 215 -3.15 -14.38 -3.31
N PRO A 216 -2.40 -13.86 -4.29
CA PRO A 216 -2.17 -14.59 -5.55
C PRO A 216 -1.27 -15.82 -5.37
N SER A 217 -0.56 -15.96 -4.25
CA SER A 217 0.20 -17.16 -3.86
C SER A 217 -0.67 -18.19 -3.13
N GLN A 218 -2.00 -18.18 -3.31
CA GLN A 218 -2.93 -19.16 -2.77
C GLN A 218 -2.88 -19.27 -1.23
N GLY A 219 -2.70 -18.14 -0.56
CA GLY A 219 -2.65 -18.05 0.90
C GLY A 219 -1.29 -18.33 1.54
N VAL A 220 -0.27 -18.57 0.73
CA VAL A 220 1.11 -18.75 1.19
C VAL A 220 1.87 -17.45 1.12
N TYR A 221 2.36 -16.95 2.24
CA TYR A 221 3.36 -15.89 2.25
C TYR A 221 4.68 -16.41 1.70
N VAL A 222 5.25 -15.71 0.74
CA VAL A 222 6.56 -15.98 0.14
C VAL A 222 7.44 -14.76 0.37
N GLU A 223 8.55 -14.95 1.08
CA GLU A 223 9.47 -13.86 1.40
C GLU A 223 10.07 -13.23 0.12
N PRO A 224 10.09 -11.87 0.01
CA PRO A 224 10.71 -11.21 -1.13
C PRO A 224 12.20 -11.50 -1.26
N ILE A 225 12.64 -12.03 -2.40
CA ILE A 225 14.04 -12.33 -2.71
C ILE A 225 14.61 -11.32 -3.70
N PHE A 226 15.70 -10.66 -3.29
CA PHE A 226 16.42 -9.68 -4.09
C PHE A 226 17.64 -10.26 -4.78
N VAL A 227 18.24 -11.31 -4.20
CA VAL A 227 19.40 -12.04 -4.74
C VAL A 227 19.04 -13.52 -4.72
N SER A 228 18.93 -14.13 -5.89
CA SER A 228 18.60 -15.56 -6.00
C SER A 228 19.83 -16.45 -5.90
N ARG A 229 20.99 -15.96 -6.37
CA ARG A 229 22.23 -16.74 -6.44
C ARG A 229 23.47 -15.83 -6.45
N ILE A 230 24.53 -16.30 -5.83
CA ILE A 230 25.89 -15.70 -5.92
C ILE A 230 26.80 -16.70 -6.60
N GLU A 231 27.55 -16.25 -7.62
CA GLU A 231 28.52 -17.04 -8.36
C GLU A 231 29.89 -16.38 -8.31
N ASP A 232 30.95 -17.20 -8.40
CA ASP A 232 32.29 -16.70 -8.62
C ASP A 232 32.50 -16.30 -10.10
N LYS A 233 33.65 -15.73 -10.39
CA LYS A 233 34.04 -15.32 -11.76
C LYS A 233 34.13 -16.47 -12.78
N TYR A 234 34.12 -17.72 -12.33
CA TYR A 234 34.19 -18.93 -13.16
C TYR A 234 32.79 -19.58 -13.35
N GLY A 235 31.74 -19.02 -12.76
CA GLY A 235 30.40 -19.56 -12.83
C GLY A 235 30.08 -20.64 -11.77
N ASN A 236 31.00 -20.89 -10.81
CA ASN A 236 30.71 -21.78 -9.70
C ASN A 236 29.74 -21.11 -8.74
N VAL A 237 28.66 -21.81 -8.40
CA VAL A 237 27.67 -21.31 -7.45
C VAL A 237 28.24 -21.33 -6.04
N LEU A 238 28.33 -20.15 -5.40
CA LEU A 238 28.78 -19.98 -4.02
C LEU A 238 27.61 -20.10 -3.04
N GLU A 239 26.44 -19.57 -3.41
CA GLU A 239 25.26 -19.56 -2.56
C GLU A 239 23.99 -19.52 -3.42
N ASN A 240 22.94 -20.24 -2.99
CA ASN A 240 21.59 -20.16 -3.54
C ASN A 240 20.64 -19.72 -2.43
N PHE A 241 19.78 -18.74 -2.72
CA PHE A 241 18.78 -18.25 -1.78
C PHE A 241 17.39 -18.79 -2.14
N VAL A 242 16.73 -19.39 -1.17
CA VAL A 242 15.36 -19.91 -1.29
C VAL A 242 14.46 -19.10 -0.36
N PRO A 243 13.28 -18.64 -0.81
CA PRO A 243 12.41 -17.83 0.03
C PRO A 243 11.83 -18.65 1.18
N ASN A 244 11.74 -18.05 2.36
CA ASN A 244 10.91 -18.56 3.44
C ASN A 244 9.45 -18.53 3.00
N ARG A 245 8.70 -19.57 3.38
CA ARG A 245 7.27 -19.71 3.05
C ARG A 245 6.47 -20.00 4.30
N THR A 246 5.33 -19.34 4.46
CA THR A 246 4.42 -19.51 5.60
C THR A 246 2.99 -19.57 5.11
N GLN A 247 2.24 -20.61 5.47
CA GLN A 247 0.80 -20.66 5.23
C GLN A 247 0.11 -19.64 6.14
N ALA A 248 -0.38 -18.54 5.58
CA ALA A 248 -1.05 -17.49 6.33
C ALA A 248 -2.57 -17.69 6.38
N MET A 249 -3.15 -18.20 5.30
CA MET A 249 -4.58 -18.51 5.18
C MET A 249 -4.78 -19.69 4.20
N ASN A 250 -5.97 -20.28 4.19
CA ASN A 250 -6.31 -21.30 3.20
C ASN A 250 -6.51 -20.70 1.80
N GLU A 251 -6.42 -21.54 0.78
CA GLU A 251 -6.54 -21.15 -0.63
C GLU A 251 -7.89 -20.51 -0.96
N GLU A 252 -8.98 -21.03 -0.38
CA GLU A 252 -10.33 -20.53 -0.57
C GLU A 252 -10.49 -19.08 -0.06
N THR A 253 -9.98 -18.79 1.14
CA THR A 253 -9.99 -17.44 1.70
C THR A 253 -9.16 -16.48 0.85
N ALA A 254 -7.97 -16.89 0.42
CA ALA A 254 -7.10 -16.09 -0.44
C ALA A 254 -7.80 -15.74 -1.76
N TYR A 255 -8.40 -16.75 -2.43
CA TYR A 255 -9.14 -16.53 -3.67
C TYR A 255 -10.38 -15.65 -3.46
N THR A 256 -11.14 -15.88 -2.37
CA THR A 256 -12.30 -15.04 -2.02
C THR A 256 -11.91 -13.58 -1.88
N MET A 257 -10.79 -13.31 -1.20
CA MET A 257 -10.28 -11.95 -1.04
C MET A 257 -9.78 -11.35 -2.36
N LEU A 258 -9.09 -12.12 -3.22
CA LEU A 258 -8.72 -11.67 -4.56
C LEU A 258 -9.94 -11.21 -5.36
N ARG A 259 -10.98 -12.07 -5.43
CA ARG A 259 -12.23 -11.76 -6.13
C ARG A 259 -12.95 -10.55 -5.53
N THR A 260 -12.93 -10.41 -4.21
CA THR A 260 -13.49 -9.23 -3.53
C THR A 260 -12.70 -7.96 -3.87
N MET A 261 -11.37 -8.05 -3.94
CA MET A 261 -10.51 -6.93 -4.32
C MET A 261 -10.54 -6.61 -5.83
N GLN A 262 -10.94 -7.53 -6.71
CA GLN A 262 -11.25 -7.19 -8.10
C GLN A 262 -12.41 -6.18 -8.18
N GLY A 263 -13.40 -6.28 -7.29
CA GLY A 263 -14.47 -5.28 -7.20
C GLY A 263 -13.98 -3.84 -6.97
N VAL A 264 -12.82 -3.65 -6.34
CA VAL A 264 -12.19 -2.32 -6.17
C VAL A 264 -11.76 -1.73 -7.52
N VAL A 265 -11.35 -2.58 -8.47
CA VAL A 265 -10.90 -2.20 -9.81
C VAL A 265 -12.07 -2.14 -10.80
N GLU A 266 -13.05 -3.03 -10.65
CA GLU A 266 -14.22 -3.13 -11.55
C GLU A 266 -15.20 -1.97 -11.39
N GLY A 267 -15.45 -1.51 -10.17
CA GLY A 267 -16.44 -0.47 -9.89
C GLY A 267 -16.16 0.37 -8.65
N GLY A 268 -14.97 0.22 -8.04
CA GLY A 268 -14.60 0.90 -6.80
C GLY A 268 -13.57 2.03 -7.00
N THR A 269 -12.80 2.27 -5.94
CA THR A 269 -11.83 3.38 -5.87
C THR A 269 -10.72 3.34 -6.90
N SER A 270 -10.53 2.20 -7.59
CA SER A 270 -9.50 1.99 -8.61
C SER A 270 -10.05 1.82 -10.03
N VAL A 271 -11.34 2.06 -10.26
CA VAL A 271 -12.00 1.87 -11.57
C VAL A 271 -11.31 2.63 -12.72
N ARG A 272 -10.55 3.69 -12.42
CA ARG A 272 -9.78 4.44 -13.42
C ARG A 272 -8.70 3.61 -14.13
N LEU A 273 -8.26 2.48 -13.56
CA LEU A 273 -7.37 1.54 -14.24
C LEU A 273 -7.98 1.07 -15.57
N GLN A 274 -9.29 0.84 -15.61
CA GLN A 274 -9.99 0.40 -16.79
C GLN A 274 -10.21 1.53 -17.81
N TYR A 275 -10.83 2.65 -17.39
CA TYR A 275 -11.26 3.68 -18.36
C TYR A 275 -10.14 4.67 -18.73
N ARG A 276 -9.19 4.95 -17.81
CA ARG A 276 -8.11 5.92 -18.08
C ARG A 276 -6.84 5.27 -18.60
N TYR A 277 -6.52 4.06 -18.10
CA TYR A 277 -5.27 3.37 -18.44
C TYR A 277 -5.49 2.13 -19.32
N ASN A 278 -6.73 1.83 -19.68
CA ASN A 278 -7.11 0.69 -20.52
C ASN A 278 -6.58 -0.67 -20.03
N LEU A 279 -6.41 -0.81 -18.71
CA LEU A 279 -6.03 -2.07 -18.05
C LEU A 279 -7.31 -2.83 -17.70
N ARG A 280 -7.77 -3.73 -18.61
CA ARG A 280 -9.04 -4.45 -18.49
C ARG A 280 -8.90 -5.93 -18.18
N ASN A 281 -7.67 -6.44 -18.11
CA ASN A 281 -7.40 -7.79 -17.63
C ASN A 281 -7.72 -7.93 -16.15
N PRO A 282 -7.85 -9.16 -15.62
CA PRO A 282 -8.09 -9.39 -14.20
C PRO A 282 -7.00 -8.77 -13.31
N ILE A 283 -7.41 -7.81 -12.48
CA ILE A 283 -6.56 -7.12 -11.52
C ILE A 283 -7.33 -7.03 -10.21
N ALA A 284 -6.74 -7.52 -9.13
CA ALA A 284 -7.18 -7.26 -7.77
C ALA A 284 -6.32 -6.15 -7.15
N GLY A 285 -6.88 -5.28 -6.32
CA GLY A 285 -6.06 -4.23 -5.73
C GLY A 285 -6.74 -3.41 -4.65
N LYS A 286 -5.96 -2.56 -4.00
CA LYS A 286 -6.47 -1.66 -2.97
C LYS A 286 -5.72 -0.32 -2.96
N THR A 287 -6.49 0.76 -2.90
CA THR A 287 -5.98 2.11 -2.63
C THR A 287 -5.83 2.35 -1.13
N GLY A 288 -4.83 3.11 -0.75
CA GLY A 288 -4.64 3.65 0.59
C GLY A 288 -4.53 5.17 0.55
N THR A 289 -5.14 5.83 1.52
CA THR A 289 -5.05 7.27 1.73
C THR A 289 -5.07 7.51 3.23
N THR A 290 -4.15 8.33 3.73
CA THR A 290 -4.16 8.75 5.13
C THR A 290 -5.07 9.96 5.33
N GLN A 291 -5.53 10.17 6.58
CA GLN A 291 -6.50 11.22 6.90
C GLN A 291 -6.03 12.63 6.50
N ASN A 292 -4.72 12.91 6.63
CA ASN A 292 -4.15 14.21 6.28
C ASN A 292 -3.69 14.30 4.82
N HIS A 293 -4.04 13.32 3.96
CA HIS A 293 -3.61 13.30 2.57
C HIS A 293 -2.08 13.37 2.40
N SER A 294 -1.35 12.83 3.37
CA SER A 294 0.13 12.83 3.37
C SER A 294 0.73 11.61 2.68
N ASP A 295 -0.01 10.50 2.67
CA ASP A 295 0.43 9.23 2.12
C ASP A 295 -0.62 8.68 1.16
N GLY A 296 -0.19 8.37 -0.05
CA GLY A 296 -0.98 7.70 -1.07
C GLY A 296 -0.38 6.34 -1.40
N TRP A 297 -1.21 5.29 -1.36
CA TRP A 297 -0.83 3.92 -1.63
C TRP A 297 -1.68 3.33 -2.73
N PHE A 298 -1.09 2.48 -3.52
CA PHE A 298 -1.81 1.51 -4.35
C PHE A 298 -1.02 0.21 -4.42
N ILE A 299 -1.69 -0.89 -4.11
CA ILE A 299 -1.15 -2.24 -4.31
C ILE A 299 -2.11 -2.97 -5.23
N GLY A 300 -1.58 -3.46 -6.34
CA GLY A 300 -2.32 -4.21 -7.35
C GLY A 300 -1.66 -5.55 -7.61
N MET A 301 -2.48 -6.55 -7.86
CA MET A 301 -2.09 -7.94 -8.08
C MET A 301 -2.68 -8.44 -9.38
N THR A 302 -1.89 -9.20 -10.11
CA THR A 302 -2.30 -10.10 -11.20
C THR A 302 -1.91 -11.52 -10.80
N PRO A 303 -2.29 -12.58 -11.53
CA PRO A 303 -1.82 -13.92 -11.25
C PRO A 303 -0.29 -14.07 -11.26
N TYR A 304 0.42 -13.17 -11.95
CA TYR A 304 1.85 -13.29 -12.23
C TYR A 304 2.72 -12.21 -11.58
N LEU A 305 2.11 -11.13 -11.11
CA LEU A 305 2.86 -10.01 -10.52
C LEU A 305 2.04 -9.29 -9.45
N THR A 306 2.64 -9.14 -8.27
CA THR A 306 2.16 -8.23 -7.22
C THR A 306 3.04 -7.00 -7.23
N ALA A 307 2.46 -5.82 -7.42
CA ALA A 307 3.19 -4.56 -7.41
C ALA A 307 2.54 -3.54 -6.48
N GLY A 308 3.37 -2.81 -5.76
CA GLY A 308 2.93 -1.74 -4.87
C GLY A 308 3.65 -0.44 -5.14
N VAL A 309 2.95 0.66 -4.91
CA VAL A 309 3.47 2.03 -4.98
C VAL A 309 3.04 2.79 -3.75
N TRP A 310 3.99 3.47 -3.14
CA TRP A 310 3.73 4.53 -2.17
C TRP A 310 4.20 5.88 -2.73
N THR A 311 3.46 6.94 -2.43
CA THR A 311 3.83 8.32 -2.77
C THR A 311 3.43 9.25 -1.64
N GLY A 312 4.34 10.16 -1.25
CA GLY A 312 4.10 11.15 -0.20
C GLY A 312 5.26 12.12 -0.10
N ALA A 313 5.18 13.08 0.81
CA ALA A 313 6.29 13.96 1.09
C ALA A 313 7.26 13.33 2.11
N GLU A 314 8.43 13.93 2.26
CA GLU A 314 9.45 13.50 3.24
C GLU A 314 8.89 13.50 4.67
N PHE A 315 8.13 14.55 5.01
CA PHE A 315 7.44 14.67 6.30
C PHE A 315 5.93 14.70 6.12
N ARG A 316 5.19 14.06 7.00
CA ARG A 316 3.71 14.01 6.99
C ARG A 316 3.06 15.39 7.20
N SER A 317 3.79 16.36 7.74
CA SER A 317 3.36 17.77 7.84
C SER A 317 3.28 18.47 6.49
N ILE A 318 3.91 17.91 5.45
CA ILE A 318 3.83 18.35 4.07
C ILE A 318 2.83 17.44 3.35
N HIS A 319 1.65 17.95 3.09
CA HIS A 319 0.54 17.16 2.56
C HIS A 319 -0.36 17.99 1.64
N PHE A 320 -1.19 17.33 0.86
CA PHE A 320 -2.20 18.01 0.05
C PHE A 320 -3.32 18.58 0.92
N ARG A 321 -3.85 19.74 0.53
CA ARG A 321 -4.95 20.41 1.25
C ARG A 321 -6.32 19.74 1.01
N SER A 322 -6.44 18.89 -0.01
CA SER A 322 -7.68 18.24 -0.36
C SER A 322 -7.45 16.79 -0.79
N ILE A 323 -8.47 15.97 -0.63
CA ILE A 323 -8.51 14.60 -1.10
C ILE A 323 -8.38 14.49 -2.62
N THR A 324 -8.77 15.53 -3.36
CA THR A 324 -8.75 15.55 -4.84
C THR A 324 -7.36 15.21 -5.40
N TYR A 325 -6.30 15.71 -4.76
CA TYR A 325 -4.92 15.44 -5.18
C TYR A 325 -4.21 14.45 -4.26
N GLY A 326 -4.58 14.41 -2.98
CA GLY A 326 -3.88 13.68 -1.94
C GLY A 326 -4.40 12.27 -1.66
N GLN A 327 -5.17 11.66 -2.57
CA GLN A 327 -5.62 10.27 -2.43
C GLN A 327 -4.76 9.29 -3.22
N GLY A 328 -4.63 8.06 -2.74
CA GLY A 328 -3.82 7.02 -3.38
C GLY A 328 -4.20 6.78 -4.85
N ALA A 329 -5.49 6.92 -5.19
CA ALA A 329 -5.97 6.83 -6.56
C ALA A 329 -5.43 7.93 -7.50
N HIS A 330 -4.90 9.06 -6.97
CA HIS A 330 -4.30 10.14 -7.74
C HIS A 330 -2.78 10.22 -7.58
N MET A 331 -2.23 9.72 -6.49
CA MET A 331 -0.80 9.78 -6.19
C MET A 331 -0.06 8.52 -6.64
N ALA A 332 -0.46 7.35 -6.14
CA ALA A 332 0.25 6.09 -6.31
C ALA A 332 -0.27 5.25 -7.49
N LEU A 333 -1.60 5.14 -7.65
CA LEU A 333 -2.23 4.35 -8.70
C LEU A 333 -1.77 4.73 -10.13
N PRO A 334 -1.60 6.02 -10.50
CA PRO A 334 -1.08 6.38 -11.82
C PRO A 334 0.31 5.82 -12.11
N ILE A 335 1.20 5.81 -11.13
CA ILE A 335 2.56 5.26 -11.27
C ILE A 335 2.49 3.75 -11.50
N TRP A 336 1.69 3.05 -10.70
CA TRP A 336 1.43 1.62 -10.87
C TRP A 336 0.84 1.31 -12.26
N ALA A 337 -0.14 2.09 -12.70
CA ALA A 337 -0.80 1.89 -13.98
C ALA A 337 0.15 2.05 -15.17
N LEU A 338 0.97 3.10 -15.16
CA LEU A 338 1.97 3.34 -16.21
C LEU A 338 3.09 2.28 -16.19
N PHE A 339 3.46 1.79 -15.01
CA PHE A 339 4.38 0.66 -14.89
C PHE A 339 3.79 -0.59 -15.54
N MET A 340 2.55 -0.96 -15.20
CA MET A 340 1.91 -2.16 -15.75
C MET A 340 1.64 -2.04 -17.25
N GLN A 341 1.28 -0.84 -17.77
CA GLN A 341 1.18 -0.64 -19.22
C GLN A 341 2.50 -1.01 -19.91
N LYS A 342 3.63 -0.50 -19.40
CA LYS A 342 4.95 -0.84 -19.94
C LYS A 342 5.27 -2.33 -19.86
N VAL A 343 4.89 -2.99 -18.75
CA VAL A 343 5.07 -4.44 -18.58
C VAL A 343 4.25 -5.22 -19.62
N TYR A 344 3.01 -4.80 -19.91
CA TYR A 344 2.16 -5.46 -20.90
C TYR A 344 2.52 -5.12 -22.35
N ASP A 345 3.11 -3.96 -22.59
CA ASP A 345 3.49 -3.50 -23.94
C ASP A 345 4.89 -4.02 -24.35
N ASP A 346 5.68 -4.52 -23.40
CA ASP A 346 7.00 -5.06 -23.68
C ASP A 346 6.91 -6.53 -24.16
N PRO A 347 7.20 -6.80 -25.45
CA PRO A 347 7.09 -8.14 -25.99
C PRO A 347 8.14 -9.12 -25.43
N THR A 348 9.21 -8.61 -24.78
CA THR A 348 10.23 -9.48 -24.17
C THR A 348 9.77 -10.05 -22.84
N ILE A 349 8.86 -9.35 -22.15
CA ILE A 349 8.25 -9.82 -20.89
C ILE A 349 7.13 -10.81 -21.18
N ASN A 350 6.34 -10.55 -22.23
CA ASN A 350 5.18 -11.37 -22.64
C ASN A 350 4.26 -11.74 -21.47
N MET A 351 3.87 -10.73 -20.67
CA MET A 351 3.06 -10.91 -19.46
C MET A 351 1.65 -11.45 -19.80
N PRO A 352 1.26 -12.62 -19.27
CA PRO A 352 -0.08 -13.17 -19.52
C PRO A 352 -1.18 -12.30 -18.90
N LYS A 353 -2.41 -12.42 -19.42
CA LYS A 353 -3.59 -11.66 -19.00
C LYS A 353 -4.73 -12.54 -18.47
N ASP A 354 -4.38 -13.77 -18.06
CA ASP A 354 -5.33 -14.75 -17.54
C ASP A 354 -5.95 -14.31 -16.21
N ASP A 355 -7.05 -14.95 -15.83
CA ASP A 355 -7.68 -14.74 -14.52
C ASP A 355 -6.95 -15.53 -13.42
N PHE A 356 -7.22 -15.15 -12.18
CA PHE A 356 -6.67 -15.84 -11.01
C PHE A 356 -7.13 -17.31 -10.99
N PRO A 357 -6.22 -18.27 -10.73
CA PRO A 357 -6.58 -19.68 -10.67
C PRO A 357 -7.57 -19.93 -9.53
N LYS A 358 -8.58 -20.75 -9.82
CA LYS A 358 -9.56 -21.19 -8.81
C LYS A 358 -8.94 -22.22 -7.88
N PRO A 359 -9.38 -22.27 -6.60
CA PRO A 359 -8.96 -23.31 -5.67
C PRO A 359 -9.24 -24.72 -6.19
N MET A 360 -8.32 -25.65 -5.95
CA MET A 360 -8.46 -27.06 -6.38
C MET A 360 -9.52 -27.83 -5.57
N SER A 361 -9.82 -27.42 -4.35
CA SER A 361 -10.75 -28.05 -3.41
C SER A 361 -12.24 -27.91 -3.76
N GLY A 362 -12.58 -27.31 -4.91
CA GLY A 362 -13.95 -26.93 -5.23
C GLY A 362 -14.32 -25.62 -4.52
N TYR A 363 -14.81 -24.66 -5.27
CA TYR A 363 -15.07 -23.31 -4.78
C TYR A 363 -16.52 -22.93 -5.05
N ASP A 364 -17.29 -22.74 -3.98
CA ASP A 364 -18.71 -22.40 -4.02
C ASP A 364 -18.98 -21.10 -3.24
N VAL A 365 -18.44 -19.97 -3.74
CA VAL A 365 -18.74 -18.65 -3.21
C VAL A 365 -19.35 -17.78 -4.31
N ASN A 366 -20.55 -17.28 -4.06
CA ASN A 366 -21.24 -16.38 -4.97
C ASN A 366 -20.64 -14.97 -4.87
N PHE A 367 -20.31 -14.37 -6.03
CA PHE A 367 -19.88 -12.98 -6.16
C PHE A 367 -20.90 -12.09 -6.86
N ASP A 368 -21.95 -12.69 -7.42
CA ASP A 368 -23.09 -11.95 -7.97
C ASP A 368 -24.11 -11.72 -6.88
N CYS A 369 -23.88 -10.67 -6.09
CA CYS A 369 -24.73 -10.32 -4.97
C CYS A 369 -26.15 -9.84 -5.39
N SER A 370 -26.45 -9.69 -6.67
CA SER A 370 -27.78 -9.35 -7.17
C SER A 370 -28.73 -10.55 -7.10
N GLN A 371 -28.21 -11.78 -7.23
CA GLN A 371 -29.02 -13.00 -7.18
C GLN A 371 -29.42 -13.42 -5.75
N GLU A 372 -28.63 -13.09 -4.73
CA GLU A 372 -29.00 -13.39 -3.34
C GLU A 372 -30.24 -12.62 -2.88
N ASN A 373 -30.37 -11.38 -3.34
CA ASN A 373 -31.59 -10.59 -3.06
C ASN A 373 -32.85 -11.14 -3.76
N LEU A 374 -32.69 -11.77 -4.94
CA LEU A 374 -33.81 -12.39 -5.64
C LEU A 374 -34.29 -13.67 -4.94
N ASN A 375 -33.37 -14.49 -4.43
CA ASN A 375 -33.71 -15.72 -3.73
C ASN A 375 -34.36 -15.47 -2.36
N LYS A 376 -33.91 -14.46 -1.60
CA LYS A 376 -34.61 -14.00 -0.39
C LYS A 376 -36.04 -13.52 -0.66
N TRP A 377 -36.26 -12.81 -1.78
CA TRP A 377 -37.59 -12.37 -2.21
C TRP A 377 -38.50 -13.55 -2.56
N ILE A 378 -37.97 -14.62 -3.11
CA ILE A 378 -38.73 -15.84 -3.48
C ILE A 378 -39.03 -16.69 -2.24
N GLU A 379 -38.18 -16.67 -1.21
CA GLU A 379 -38.44 -17.38 0.07
C GLU A 379 -39.37 -16.66 1.03
N GLU A 380 -39.59 -15.34 0.86
CA GLU A 380 -40.51 -14.53 1.67
C GLU A 380 -41.92 -14.44 1.06
N PHE A 381 -42.18 -15.00 -0.11
CA PHE A 381 -43.47 -15.13 -0.81
C PHE A 381 -43.80 -16.58 -1.14
#